data_78999beac57668ee23c0c753d8ae5033
#
_entry.id   78999beac57668ee23c0c753d8ae5033
#
_cell.length_a   1.000
_cell.length_b   1.000
_cell.length_c   1.000
_cell.angle_alpha   90.00
_cell.angle_beta   90.00
_cell.angle_gamma   90.00
#
_symmetry.space_group_name_H-M   'P 1'
#
loop_
_entity.id
_entity.type
_entity.pdbx_description
1 polymer ?
#
loop_
_entity_poly.entity_id
_entity_poly.type
_entity_poly.pdbx_seq_one_letter_code
_entity_poly.pdbx_strand_id
1 'polypeptide(L)'
;MRLKLSLTAIALASLAVARPAAAGPALLFDATDGKILYAEEMDDQWHPASLTKIMTAYLAFKAIKSGKLRLDDKVNCSELAHKQPPSKIGLPIGGELTVELALQSLIVKSANDVAVMLAEKISGTELQFVADMNAAARELGMSRTTFSNANGLPAVGQVTTARDLAKLARAVATEFPEYAEYWSMTQMRIGKIRLASHNGLLKTFEGADGLKTGFICDSGFNVVASATRNGRRLMAVVLGEPSGGDRNIRAASLLEHGFQQLGWKQIFNQTTIDNLPLPAEVRGPISVRSTIQSW
;
A
#
# COMPACT_ATOMS: atom_id res chain seq x y z
N MET A 1 -55.91 -53.97 19.18
CA MET A 1 -54.93 -53.69 18.10
C MET A 1 -54.40 -52.31 18.30
N ARG A 2 -53.19 -52.16 18.88
CA ARG A 2 -52.58 -50.86 19.20
C ARG A 2 -51.53 -50.55 18.15
N LEU A 3 -51.78 -49.52 17.36
CA LEU A 3 -50.86 -48.98 16.32
C LEU A 3 -49.75 -48.14 16.96
N LYS A 4 -48.52 -48.60 16.83
CA LYS A 4 -47.34 -47.83 17.28
C LYS A 4 -46.88 -46.91 16.12
N LEU A 5 -47.06 -45.58 16.26
CA LEU A 5 -46.45 -44.61 15.38
C LEU A 5 -44.98 -44.41 15.81
N SER A 6 -44.06 -44.76 14.94
CA SER A 6 -42.65 -44.46 15.10
C SER A 6 -42.38 -43.06 14.48
N LEU A 7 -42.04 -42.07 15.29
CA LEU A 7 -41.53 -40.77 14.82
C LEU A 7 -40.05 -40.92 14.45
N THR A 8 -39.76 -40.83 13.18
CA THR A 8 -38.39 -40.77 12.67
C THR A 8 -37.96 -39.27 12.70
N ALA A 9 -37.06 -38.93 13.61
CA ALA A 9 -36.48 -37.58 13.66
C ALA A 9 -35.48 -37.42 12.53
N ILE A 10 -35.78 -36.54 11.57
CA ILE A 10 -34.84 -36.12 10.51
C ILE A 10 -33.95 -35.05 11.12
N ALA A 11 -32.69 -35.38 11.39
CA ALA A 11 -31.66 -34.42 11.77
C ALA A 11 -31.25 -33.61 10.51
N LEU A 12 -31.68 -32.35 10.43
CA LEU A 12 -31.11 -31.41 9.47
C LEU A 12 -29.67 -31.08 9.88
N ALA A 13 -28.71 -31.71 9.21
CA ALA A 13 -27.32 -31.27 9.26
C ALA A 13 -27.21 -29.94 8.53
N SER A 14 -27.06 -28.85 9.29
CA SER A 14 -26.71 -27.55 8.73
C SER A 14 -25.27 -27.64 8.16
N LEU A 15 -25.16 -27.76 6.85
CA LEU A 15 -23.90 -27.53 6.15
C LEU A 15 -23.51 -26.07 6.40
N ALA A 16 -22.54 -25.86 7.29
CA ALA A 16 -21.83 -24.59 7.36
C ALA A 16 -21.07 -24.44 6.03
N VAL A 17 -21.64 -23.68 5.10
CA VAL A 17 -20.92 -23.22 3.91
C VAL A 17 -19.77 -22.38 4.42
N ALA A 18 -18.55 -22.94 4.44
CA ALA A 18 -17.35 -22.18 4.67
C ALA A 18 -17.32 -21.09 3.60
N ARG A 19 -17.60 -19.82 4.00
CA ARG A 19 -17.38 -18.69 3.13
C ARG A 19 -15.89 -18.70 2.78
N PRO A 20 -15.51 -18.63 1.49
CA PRO A 20 -14.13 -18.41 1.15
C PRO A 20 -13.67 -17.17 1.95
N ALA A 21 -12.48 -17.23 2.53
CA ALA A 21 -11.90 -16.08 3.20
C ALA A 21 -12.02 -14.90 2.24
N ALA A 22 -12.84 -13.91 2.58
CA ALA A 22 -13.11 -12.80 1.69
C ALA A 22 -11.78 -12.12 1.40
N ALA A 23 -11.38 -12.07 0.15
CA ALA A 23 -10.28 -11.24 -0.28
C ALA A 23 -10.55 -9.81 0.22
N GLY A 24 -9.50 -9.09 0.68
CA GLY A 24 -9.68 -7.73 1.18
C GLY A 24 -9.99 -6.73 0.07
N PRO A 25 -10.13 -5.44 0.41
CA PRO A 25 -10.49 -4.38 -0.53
C PRO A 25 -9.58 -4.32 -1.75
N ALA A 26 -10.16 -4.02 -2.91
CA ALA A 26 -9.41 -3.83 -4.15
C ALA A 26 -9.97 -2.69 -5.00
N LEU A 27 -9.07 -2.03 -5.74
CA LEU A 27 -9.40 -0.94 -6.64
C LEU A 27 -8.45 -0.96 -7.83
N LEU A 28 -8.99 -0.83 -9.04
CA LEU A 28 -8.23 -0.59 -10.27
C LEU A 28 -8.69 0.73 -10.88
N PHE A 29 -7.78 1.59 -11.27
CA PHE A 29 -8.09 2.88 -11.86
C PHE A 29 -7.03 3.33 -12.88
N ASP A 30 -7.43 4.24 -13.78
CA ASP A 30 -6.52 4.93 -14.69
C ASP A 30 -5.83 6.08 -13.93
N ALA A 31 -4.51 6.06 -13.91
CA ALA A 31 -3.72 7.06 -13.18
C ALA A 31 -3.84 8.47 -13.78
N THR A 32 -4.21 8.59 -15.06
CA THR A 32 -4.28 9.88 -15.77
C THR A 32 -5.46 10.72 -15.27
N ASP A 33 -6.65 10.14 -15.25
CA ASP A 33 -7.90 10.84 -14.96
C ASP A 33 -8.62 10.33 -13.70
N GLY A 34 -8.08 9.31 -13.04
CA GLY A 34 -8.64 8.72 -11.84
C GLY A 34 -9.87 7.85 -12.06
N LYS A 35 -10.24 7.54 -13.32
CA LYS A 35 -11.39 6.69 -13.64
C LYS A 35 -11.29 5.31 -13.04
N ILE A 36 -12.36 4.89 -12.35
CA ILE A 36 -12.44 3.58 -11.73
C ILE A 36 -12.78 2.54 -12.81
N LEU A 37 -11.95 1.51 -12.91
CA LEU A 37 -12.14 0.38 -13.83
C LEU A 37 -12.66 -0.86 -13.11
N TYR A 38 -12.34 -1.02 -11.82
CA TYR A 38 -12.84 -2.06 -10.94
C TYR A 38 -12.80 -1.56 -9.49
N ALA A 39 -13.79 -1.92 -8.69
CA ALA A 39 -13.80 -1.61 -7.26
C ALA A 39 -14.50 -2.73 -6.48
N GLU A 40 -13.90 -3.12 -5.36
CA GLU A 40 -14.43 -4.07 -4.40
C GLU A 40 -14.12 -3.56 -3.00
N GLU A 41 -15.16 -3.24 -2.22
CA GLU A 41 -15.02 -2.77 -0.83
C GLU A 41 -13.98 -1.64 -0.65
N MET A 42 -13.78 -0.81 -1.69
CA MET A 42 -12.65 0.13 -1.79
C MET A 42 -12.62 1.20 -0.70
N ASP A 43 -13.73 1.38 0.03
CA ASP A 43 -13.86 2.34 1.12
C ASP A 43 -13.80 1.71 2.51
N ASP A 44 -13.77 0.38 2.60
CA ASP A 44 -13.59 -0.31 3.87
C ASP A 44 -12.19 -0.03 4.43
N GLN A 45 -12.13 0.20 5.72
CA GLN A 45 -10.86 0.49 6.39
C GLN A 45 -9.99 -0.76 6.47
N TRP A 46 -8.69 -0.55 6.28
CA TRP A 46 -7.68 -1.58 6.33
C TRP A 46 -6.40 -1.11 7.00
N HIS A 47 -5.55 -2.04 7.44
CA HIS A 47 -4.23 -1.70 7.95
C HIS A 47 -3.26 -1.49 6.78
N PRO A 48 -2.64 -0.29 6.64
CA PRO A 48 -1.78 0.02 5.49
C PRO A 48 -0.50 -0.81 5.45
N ALA A 49 0.01 -1.24 6.60
CA ALA A 49 1.36 -1.80 6.70
C ALA A 49 2.37 -0.87 6.00
N SER A 50 3.41 -1.42 5.33
CA SER A 50 4.43 -0.61 4.67
C SER A 50 3.96 0.21 3.46
N LEU A 51 2.67 0.17 3.07
CA LEU A 51 2.12 1.13 2.12
C LEU A 51 2.15 2.56 2.67
N THR A 52 2.17 2.72 4.00
CA THR A 52 2.44 3.98 4.72
C THR A 52 3.67 4.71 4.17
N LYS A 53 4.70 3.97 3.76
CA LYS A 53 5.94 4.55 3.24
C LYS A 53 5.77 5.30 1.91
N ILE A 54 4.63 5.13 1.22
CA ILE A 54 4.29 5.96 0.05
C ILE A 54 4.08 7.41 0.52
N MET A 55 3.39 7.63 1.65
CA MET A 55 3.22 8.95 2.24
C MET A 55 4.56 9.52 2.74
N THR A 56 5.41 8.68 3.33
CA THR A 56 6.75 9.11 3.76
C THR A 56 7.59 9.58 2.58
N ALA A 57 7.56 8.85 1.45
CA ALA A 57 8.22 9.26 0.22
C ALA A 57 7.60 10.54 -0.37
N TYR A 58 6.25 10.64 -0.38
CA TYR A 58 5.53 11.82 -0.86
C TYR A 58 5.98 13.09 -0.13
N LEU A 59 6.04 13.06 1.19
CA LEU A 59 6.51 14.21 1.99
C LEU A 59 8.00 14.52 1.76
N ALA A 60 8.83 13.50 1.57
CA ALA A 60 10.24 13.71 1.23
C ALA A 60 10.38 14.37 -0.15
N PHE A 61 9.64 13.93 -1.16
CA PHE A 61 9.61 14.57 -2.48
C PHE A 61 9.08 16.00 -2.41
N LYS A 62 8.03 16.24 -1.61
CA LYS A 62 7.50 17.60 -1.36
C LYS A 62 8.55 18.51 -0.72
N ALA A 63 9.32 17.99 0.24
CA ALA A 63 10.42 18.72 0.87
C ALA A 63 11.57 19.02 -0.10
N ILE A 64 11.90 18.11 -1.00
CA ILE A 64 12.92 18.32 -2.03
C ILE A 64 12.44 19.35 -3.05
N LYS A 65 11.22 19.22 -3.54
CA LYS A 65 10.63 20.16 -4.51
C LYS A 65 10.53 21.59 -3.98
N SER A 66 10.32 21.75 -2.67
CA SER A 66 10.30 23.07 -2.01
C SER A 66 11.70 23.61 -1.65
N GLY A 67 12.77 22.87 -1.91
CA GLY A 67 14.15 23.26 -1.56
C GLY A 67 14.50 23.09 -0.07
N LYS A 68 13.58 22.55 0.75
CA LYS A 68 13.83 22.28 2.18
C LYS A 68 14.80 21.11 2.39
N LEU A 69 14.88 20.21 1.43
CA LEU A 69 15.70 19.00 1.46
C LEU A 69 16.41 18.83 0.10
N ARG A 70 17.62 18.30 0.11
CA ARG A 70 18.39 17.99 -1.10
C ARG A 70 18.71 16.50 -1.14
N LEU A 71 18.87 15.93 -2.33
CA LEU A 71 19.20 14.50 -2.51
C LEU A 71 20.57 14.13 -1.91
N ASP A 72 21.51 15.07 -1.90
CA ASP A 72 22.86 14.92 -1.33
C ASP A 72 22.94 15.21 0.18
N ASP A 73 21.88 15.77 0.80
CA ASP A 73 21.82 15.93 2.25
C ASP A 73 21.96 14.61 2.98
N LYS A 74 22.44 14.66 4.23
CA LYS A 74 22.57 13.47 5.09
C LYS A 74 21.35 13.33 6.01
N VAL A 75 20.90 12.07 6.14
CA VAL A 75 19.98 11.61 7.16
C VAL A 75 20.73 10.71 8.14
N ASN A 76 20.53 10.92 9.43
CA ASN A 76 21.29 10.27 10.49
C ASN A 76 20.45 9.19 11.15
N CYS A 77 21.05 8.07 11.51
CA CYS A 77 20.41 7.02 12.27
C CYS A 77 20.38 7.41 13.76
N SER A 78 19.22 7.86 14.22
CA SER A 78 18.95 8.10 15.64
C SER A 78 18.82 6.80 16.43
N GLU A 79 18.76 6.88 17.75
CA GLU A 79 18.45 5.75 18.61
C GLU A 79 17.06 5.18 18.31
N LEU A 80 16.07 6.03 18.02
CA LEU A 80 14.71 5.62 17.64
C LEU A 80 14.73 4.85 16.32
N ALA A 81 15.43 5.36 15.29
CA ALA A 81 15.60 4.69 14.01
C ALA A 81 16.32 3.35 14.17
N HIS A 82 17.42 3.31 14.92
CA HIS A 82 18.20 2.10 15.16
C HIS A 82 17.38 0.95 15.79
N LYS A 83 16.48 1.28 16.72
CA LYS A 83 15.61 0.32 17.42
C LYS A 83 14.47 -0.24 16.57
N GLN A 84 14.24 0.30 15.37
CA GLN A 84 13.15 -0.20 14.52
C GLN A 84 13.33 -1.68 14.18
N PRO A 85 12.25 -2.48 14.21
CA PRO A 85 12.30 -3.88 13.81
C PRO A 85 12.48 -4.02 12.28
N PRO A 86 12.92 -5.18 11.79
CA PRO A 86 12.99 -5.48 10.36
C PRO A 86 11.62 -5.31 9.64
N SER A 87 11.60 -4.94 8.35
CA SER A 87 12.72 -4.75 7.42
C SER A 87 13.47 -3.45 7.71
N LYS A 88 14.81 -3.50 7.72
CA LYS A 88 15.63 -2.31 7.98
C LYS A 88 17.00 -2.42 7.28
N ILE A 89 17.74 -1.32 7.20
CA ILE A 89 19.13 -1.28 6.76
C ILE A 89 20.04 -1.71 7.90
N GLY A 90 19.75 -1.28 9.12
CA GLY A 90 20.49 -1.66 10.33
C GLY A 90 21.77 -0.85 10.52
N LEU A 91 21.74 0.44 10.21
CA LEU A 91 22.86 1.33 10.49
C LEU A 91 23.11 1.45 12.01
N PRO A 92 24.37 1.63 12.45
CA PRO A 92 24.66 2.00 13.82
C PRO A 92 24.10 3.40 14.14
N ILE A 93 23.91 3.70 15.43
CA ILE A 93 23.54 5.03 15.88
C ILE A 93 24.60 6.04 15.38
N GLY A 94 24.15 7.16 14.81
CA GLY A 94 25.01 8.17 14.15
C GLY A 94 25.46 7.80 12.74
N GLY A 95 25.13 6.59 12.25
CA GLY A 95 25.38 6.23 10.85
C GLY A 95 24.52 7.07 9.89
N GLU A 96 25.04 7.33 8.69
CA GLU A 96 24.44 8.26 7.75
C GLU A 96 24.16 7.63 6.39
N LEU A 97 23.12 8.12 5.72
CA LEU A 97 22.84 7.94 4.29
C LEU A 97 22.61 9.30 3.63
N THR A 98 22.82 9.39 2.33
CA THR A 98 22.24 10.51 1.57
C THR A 98 20.72 10.35 1.51
N VAL A 99 19.98 11.44 1.34
CA VAL A 99 18.53 11.43 1.12
C VAL A 99 18.17 10.53 -0.06
N GLU A 100 18.98 10.57 -1.13
CA GLU A 100 18.79 9.68 -2.29
C GLU A 100 18.83 8.20 -1.91
N LEU A 101 19.89 7.74 -1.22
CA LEU A 101 20.01 6.37 -0.76
C LEU A 101 18.93 6.00 0.28
N ALA A 102 18.51 6.96 1.08
CA ALA A 102 17.42 6.78 2.03
C ALA A 102 16.09 6.54 1.31
N LEU A 103 15.76 7.34 0.28
CA LEU A 103 14.55 7.15 -0.54
C LEU A 103 14.57 5.79 -1.27
N GLN A 104 15.69 5.43 -1.88
CA GLN A 104 15.84 4.11 -2.50
C GLN A 104 15.64 2.98 -1.47
N SER A 105 16.24 3.11 -0.28
CA SER A 105 16.09 2.13 0.81
C SER A 105 14.66 2.02 1.33
N LEU A 106 13.97 3.16 1.46
CA LEU A 106 12.56 3.24 1.85
C LEU A 106 11.66 2.48 0.88
N ILE A 107 11.88 2.66 -0.42
CA ILE A 107 11.05 2.12 -1.50
C ILE A 107 11.41 0.66 -1.77
N VAL A 108 12.67 0.36 -2.07
CA VAL A 108 13.13 -0.95 -2.50
C VAL A 108 13.17 -1.95 -1.35
N LYS A 109 13.87 -1.62 -0.26
CA LYS A 109 14.03 -2.50 0.91
C LYS A 109 12.87 -2.40 1.87
N SER A 110 12.03 -1.36 1.74
CA SER A 110 10.97 -1.08 2.72
C SER A 110 11.49 -0.83 4.13
N ALA A 111 12.63 -0.14 4.26
CA ALA A 111 13.39 0.02 5.49
C ALA A 111 12.63 0.86 6.53
N ASN A 112 12.35 0.27 7.70
CA ASN A 112 11.62 0.92 8.79
C ASN A 112 12.45 1.98 9.50
N ASP A 113 13.74 1.69 9.74
CA ASP A 113 14.72 2.64 10.30
C ASP A 113 14.87 3.88 9.42
N VAL A 114 14.99 3.69 8.12
CA VAL A 114 15.14 4.79 7.17
C VAL A 114 13.87 5.65 7.09
N ALA A 115 12.67 5.08 7.26
CA ALA A 115 11.44 5.87 7.34
C ALA A 115 11.48 6.86 8.52
N VAL A 116 11.98 6.41 9.69
CA VAL A 116 12.17 7.26 10.87
C VAL A 116 13.27 8.31 10.63
N MET A 117 14.42 7.92 10.04
CA MET A 117 15.50 8.84 9.70
C MET A 117 15.02 9.98 8.80
N LEU A 118 14.22 9.68 7.76
CA LEU A 118 13.62 10.69 6.89
C LEU A 118 12.62 11.57 7.63
N ALA A 119 11.77 10.98 8.47
CA ALA A 119 10.80 11.70 9.28
C ALA A 119 11.47 12.73 10.19
N GLU A 120 12.49 12.32 10.92
CA GLU A 120 13.27 13.20 11.81
C GLU A 120 14.00 14.31 11.01
N LYS A 121 14.58 13.97 9.85
CA LYS A 121 15.25 14.96 9.00
C LYS A 121 14.30 16.02 8.46
N ILE A 122 13.08 15.65 8.09
CA ILE A 122 12.11 16.54 7.44
C ILE A 122 11.37 17.40 8.47
N SER A 123 10.97 16.81 9.60
CA SER A 123 10.07 17.46 10.56
C SER A 123 10.67 17.60 11.98
N GLY A 124 11.94 17.21 12.17
CA GLY A 124 12.63 17.27 13.46
C GLY A 124 12.34 16.08 14.37
N THR A 125 11.11 15.57 14.38
CA THR A 125 10.70 14.38 15.14
C THR A 125 9.72 13.53 14.32
N GLU A 126 9.66 12.20 14.60
CA GLU A 126 8.65 11.35 13.99
C GLU A 126 7.22 11.79 14.37
N LEU A 127 7.01 12.27 15.59
CA LEU A 127 5.70 12.77 16.03
C LEU A 127 5.22 13.94 15.16
N GLN A 128 6.07 14.93 14.92
CA GLN A 128 5.73 16.06 14.04
C GLN A 128 5.52 15.58 12.59
N PHE A 129 6.35 14.65 12.12
CA PHE A 129 6.19 14.09 10.80
C PHE A 129 4.86 13.37 10.61
N VAL A 130 4.39 12.63 11.61
CA VAL A 130 3.05 12.01 11.61
C VAL A 130 1.94 13.06 11.54
N ALA A 131 2.09 14.19 12.22
CA ALA A 131 1.15 15.31 12.07
C ALA A 131 1.14 15.83 10.62
N ASP A 132 2.32 15.98 10.01
CA ASP A 132 2.46 16.40 8.61
C ASP A 132 1.88 15.36 7.64
N MET A 133 2.07 14.04 7.89
CA MET A 133 1.44 12.96 7.11
C MET A 133 -0.09 13.07 7.14
N ASN A 134 -0.68 13.29 8.30
CA ASN A 134 -2.11 13.42 8.45
C ASN A 134 -2.65 14.74 7.84
N ALA A 135 -1.85 15.81 7.86
CA ALA A 135 -2.18 17.06 7.14
C ALA A 135 -2.20 16.81 5.62
N ALA A 136 -1.16 16.17 5.07
CA ALA A 136 -1.10 15.82 3.66
C ALA A 136 -2.23 14.85 3.25
N ALA A 137 -2.58 13.89 4.11
CA ALA A 137 -3.72 13.01 3.85
C ALA A 137 -5.03 13.80 3.68
N ARG A 138 -5.27 14.81 4.54
CA ARG A 138 -6.44 15.69 4.40
C ARG A 138 -6.39 16.53 3.11
N GLU A 139 -5.21 17.10 2.77
CA GLU A 139 -5.01 17.85 1.51
C GLU A 139 -5.32 17.00 0.28
N LEU A 140 -4.94 15.72 0.29
CA LEU A 140 -5.20 14.74 -0.78
C LEU A 140 -6.64 14.18 -0.76
N GLY A 141 -7.48 14.59 0.20
CA GLY A 141 -8.83 14.06 0.35
C GLY A 141 -8.89 12.58 0.78
N MET A 142 -7.86 12.11 1.50
CA MET A 142 -7.80 10.76 2.11
C MET A 142 -8.58 10.76 3.42
N SER A 143 -9.90 10.88 3.32
CA SER A 143 -10.79 11.17 4.46
C SER A 143 -10.94 10.03 5.47
N ARG A 144 -10.50 8.83 5.13
CA ARG A 144 -10.59 7.61 5.96
C ARG A 144 -9.23 7.02 6.30
N THR A 145 -8.19 7.84 6.19
CA THR A 145 -6.81 7.45 6.50
C THR A 145 -6.32 8.21 7.73
N THR A 146 -5.69 7.46 8.64
CA THR A 146 -4.96 8.00 9.78
C THR A 146 -3.61 7.30 9.85
N PHE A 147 -2.54 8.08 9.89
CA PHE A 147 -1.18 7.61 10.12
C PHE A 147 -0.80 7.80 11.57
N SER A 148 -0.07 6.84 12.16
CA SER A 148 0.42 6.88 13.53
C SER A 148 1.95 6.71 13.62
N ASN A 149 2.61 6.35 12.53
CA ASN A 149 4.07 6.28 12.40
C ASN A 149 4.49 6.43 10.94
N ALA A 150 5.80 6.64 10.71
CA ALA A 150 6.36 6.86 9.38
C ALA A 150 6.54 5.58 8.55
N ASN A 151 6.47 4.40 9.16
CA ASN A 151 6.91 3.14 8.53
C ASN A 151 5.79 2.11 8.30
N GLY A 152 4.62 2.26 8.95
CA GLY A 152 3.50 1.34 8.79
C GLY A 152 3.52 0.12 9.72
N LEU A 153 4.34 0.14 10.75
CA LEU A 153 4.28 -0.88 11.82
C LEU A 153 2.94 -0.80 12.56
N PRO A 154 2.51 -1.88 13.21
CA PRO A 154 1.27 -1.88 13.96
C PRO A 154 1.19 -0.74 14.97
N ALA A 155 0.12 0.03 14.91
CA ALA A 155 -0.18 1.11 15.84
C ALA A 155 -1.69 1.30 15.95
N VAL A 156 -2.16 1.69 17.13
CA VAL A 156 -3.59 1.97 17.36
C VAL A 156 -4.04 3.11 16.47
N GLY A 157 -5.18 2.93 15.81
CA GLY A 157 -5.78 3.95 14.95
C GLY A 157 -5.14 4.10 13.56
N GLN A 158 -4.06 3.36 13.25
CA GLN A 158 -3.44 3.41 11.92
C GLN A 158 -4.25 2.62 10.90
N VAL A 159 -4.98 3.34 10.06
CA VAL A 159 -5.90 2.78 9.07
C VAL A 159 -5.84 3.56 7.75
N THR A 160 -6.28 2.91 6.68
CA THR A 160 -6.42 3.49 5.34
C THR A 160 -7.55 2.78 4.58
N THR A 161 -7.82 3.19 3.35
CA THR A 161 -8.72 2.51 2.40
C THR A 161 -8.03 2.33 1.05
N ALA A 162 -8.56 1.45 0.20
CA ALA A 162 -8.02 1.30 -1.15
C ALA A 162 -8.19 2.59 -1.97
N ARG A 163 -9.30 3.32 -1.79
CA ARG A 163 -9.51 4.62 -2.42
C ARG A 163 -8.48 5.66 -1.98
N ASP A 164 -8.23 5.77 -0.69
CA ASP A 164 -7.29 6.76 -0.17
C ASP A 164 -5.86 6.48 -0.63
N LEU A 165 -5.46 5.21 -0.65
CA LEU A 165 -4.17 4.79 -1.21
C LEU A 165 -4.07 5.07 -2.71
N ALA A 166 -5.17 4.95 -3.46
CA ALA A 166 -5.21 5.30 -4.89
C ALA A 166 -4.99 6.80 -5.10
N LYS A 167 -5.61 7.66 -4.28
CA LYS A 167 -5.37 9.11 -4.31
C LYS A 167 -3.91 9.45 -4.05
N LEU A 168 -3.32 8.86 -3.01
CA LEU A 168 -1.90 9.04 -2.69
C LEU A 168 -0.98 8.54 -3.82
N ALA A 169 -1.24 7.36 -4.37
CA ALA A 169 -0.45 6.79 -5.44
C ALA A 169 -0.50 7.66 -6.71
N ARG A 170 -1.70 8.17 -7.05
CA ARG A 170 -1.89 9.09 -8.17
C ARG A 170 -1.13 10.39 -7.93
N ALA A 171 -1.23 10.98 -6.74
CA ALA A 171 -0.51 12.20 -6.38
C ALA A 171 1.01 12.03 -6.53
N VAL A 172 1.57 10.94 -6.02
CA VAL A 172 3.00 10.63 -6.20
C VAL A 172 3.38 10.59 -7.68
N ALA A 173 2.58 9.93 -8.51
CA ALA A 173 2.91 9.74 -9.92
C ALA A 173 2.75 11.04 -10.75
N THR A 174 1.82 11.93 -10.37
CA THR A 174 1.51 13.14 -11.12
C THR A 174 2.31 14.36 -10.65
N GLU A 175 2.59 14.47 -9.35
CA GLU A 175 3.28 15.61 -8.77
C GLU A 175 4.81 15.47 -8.76
N PHE A 176 5.29 14.21 -8.81
CA PHE A 176 6.71 13.86 -8.71
C PHE A 176 7.15 12.83 -9.75
N PRO A 177 6.86 13.06 -11.06
CA PRO A 177 7.21 12.11 -12.13
C PRO A 177 8.72 11.91 -12.27
N GLU A 178 9.54 12.88 -11.81
CA GLU A 178 11.01 12.82 -11.82
C GLU A 178 11.57 11.69 -10.92
N TYR A 179 10.79 11.19 -9.96
CA TYR A 179 11.18 10.06 -9.09
C TYR A 179 10.55 8.72 -9.50
N ALA A 180 9.96 8.63 -10.70
CA ALA A 180 9.32 7.40 -11.19
C ALA A 180 10.28 6.20 -11.19
N GLU A 181 11.56 6.43 -11.47
CA GLU A 181 12.59 5.41 -11.49
C GLU A 181 12.71 4.67 -10.15
N TYR A 182 12.61 5.38 -9.01
CA TYR A 182 12.75 4.76 -7.69
C TYR A 182 11.70 3.68 -7.43
N TRP A 183 10.48 3.85 -7.95
CA TRP A 183 9.39 2.91 -7.79
C TRP A 183 9.56 1.63 -8.63
N SER A 184 10.25 1.73 -9.76
CA SER A 184 10.52 0.62 -10.69
C SER A 184 11.79 -0.17 -10.36
N MET A 185 12.60 0.28 -9.40
CA MET A 185 13.84 -0.39 -9.02
C MET A 185 13.58 -1.79 -8.46
N THR A 186 14.14 -2.81 -9.10
CA THR A 186 14.07 -4.21 -8.62
C THR A 186 15.12 -4.51 -7.56
N GLN A 187 16.15 -3.70 -7.47
CA GLN A 187 17.26 -3.83 -6.50
C GLN A 187 18.00 -2.51 -6.35
N MET A 188 18.70 -2.37 -5.23
CA MET A 188 19.62 -1.26 -4.98
C MET A 188 20.91 -1.76 -4.28
N ARG A 189 21.87 -0.88 -4.06
CA ARG A 189 23.11 -1.21 -3.34
C ARG A 189 23.46 -0.13 -2.32
N ILE A 190 23.92 -0.57 -1.15
CA ILE A 190 24.57 0.28 -0.16
C ILE A 190 25.97 -0.30 0.07
N GLY A 191 26.99 0.38 -0.43
CA GLY A 191 28.34 -0.17 -0.44
C GLY A 191 28.40 -1.52 -1.17
N LYS A 192 28.80 -2.59 -0.46
CA LYS A 192 28.86 -3.96 -1.01
C LYS A 192 27.55 -4.74 -0.87
N ILE A 193 26.57 -4.24 -0.12
CA ILE A 193 25.32 -4.95 0.17
C ILE A 193 24.32 -4.70 -0.97
N ARG A 194 23.79 -5.80 -1.54
CA ARG A 194 22.69 -5.76 -2.52
C ARG A 194 21.37 -5.99 -1.79
N LEU A 195 20.39 -5.13 -2.06
CA LEU A 195 19.06 -5.17 -1.48
C LEU A 195 18.04 -5.31 -2.61
N ALA A 196 17.12 -6.26 -2.47
CA ALA A 196 16.10 -6.54 -3.48
C ALA A 196 14.74 -5.94 -3.08
N SER A 197 13.96 -5.58 -4.09
CA SER A 197 12.57 -5.16 -3.93
C SER A 197 11.67 -6.34 -3.54
N HIS A 198 10.67 -6.08 -2.70
CA HIS A 198 9.61 -7.04 -2.36
C HIS A 198 8.47 -7.05 -3.37
N ASN A 199 8.49 -6.16 -4.38
CA ASN A 199 7.48 -6.10 -5.43
C ASN A 199 7.84 -7.07 -6.57
N GLY A 200 7.30 -8.29 -6.52
CA GLY A 200 7.54 -9.32 -7.53
C GLY A 200 7.02 -8.94 -8.92
N LEU A 201 5.98 -8.10 -9.00
CA LEU A 201 5.38 -7.67 -10.28
C LEU A 201 6.39 -6.95 -11.18
N LEU A 202 7.35 -6.22 -10.60
CA LEU A 202 8.40 -5.55 -11.38
C LEU A 202 9.23 -6.49 -12.26
N LYS A 203 9.19 -7.81 -12.00
CA LYS A 203 9.91 -8.83 -12.77
C LYS A 203 9.01 -9.73 -13.58
N THR A 204 7.70 -9.80 -13.24
CA THR A 204 6.80 -10.83 -13.77
C THR A 204 5.64 -10.27 -14.58
N PHE A 205 5.36 -8.96 -14.49
CA PHE A 205 4.24 -8.34 -15.19
C PHE A 205 4.75 -7.30 -16.20
N GLU A 206 4.35 -7.43 -17.44
CA GLU A 206 4.77 -6.54 -18.52
C GLU A 206 4.31 -5.09 -18.29
N GLY A 207 5.25 -4.16 -18.34
CA GLY A 207 5.00 -2.74 -18.12
C GLY A 207 4.92 -2.34 -16.65
N ALA A 208 5.12 -3.26 -15.69
CA ALA A 208 5.12 -2.92 -14.26
C ALA A 208 6.22 -1.90 -13.93
N ASP A 209 5.82 -0.78 -13.31
CA ASP A 209 6.66 0.37 -13.00
C ASP A 209 6.49 0.92 -11.57
N GLY A 210 5.83 0.16 -10.70
CA GLY A 210 5.66 0.55 -9.28
C GLY A 210 4.62 -0.27 -8.54
N LEU A 211 4.21 0.19 -7.34
CA LEU A 211 4.86 1.15 -6.48
C LEU A 211 5.41 0.45 -5.23
N LYS A 212 4.52 -0.06 -4.36
CA LYS A 212 4.90 -0.48 -3.01
C LYS A 212 4.11 -1.69 -2.54
N THR A 213 4.78 -2.55 -1.78
CA THR A 213 4.17 -3.67 -1.06
C THR A 213 4.12 -3.40 0.44
N GLY A 214 3.20 -4.05 1.14
CA GLY A 214 3.10 -4.00 2.60
C GLY A 214 2.67 -5.35 3.16
N PHE A 215 3.09 -5.62 4.39
CA PHE A 215 2.68 -6.81 5.15
C PHE A 215 2.84 -6.55 6.63
N ILE A 216 1.81 -6.84 7.38
CA ILE A 216 1.81 -7.18 8.81
C ILE A 216 0.80 -8.31 9.02
N CYS A 217 0.91 -9.07 10.11
CA CYS A 217 -0.01 -10.19 10.35
C CYS A 217 -1.48 -9.78 10.33
N ASP A 218 -1.80 -8.59 10.81
CA ASP A 218 -3.20 -8.11 10.85
C ASP A 218 -3.71 -7.64 9.50
N SER A 219 -2.83 -7.15 8.60
CA SER A 219 -3.24 -6.67 7.29
C SER A 219 -3.23 -7.74 6.19
N GLY A 220 -2.51 -8.84 6.37
CA GLY A 220 -2.15 -9.68 5.23
C GLY A 220 -1.22 -8.98 4.25
N PHE A 221 -1.11 -9.50 3.05
CA PHE A 221 -0.24 -8.99 1.99
C PHE A 221 -0.95 -7.93 1.16
N ASN A 222 -0.38 -6.73 1.14
CA ASN A 222 -0.90 -5.55 0.45
C ASN A 222 0.01 -5.15 -0.71
N VAL A 223 -0.55 -4.50 -1.73
CA VAL A 223 0.22 -3.82 -2.78
C VAL A 223 -0.56 -2.63 -3.36
N VAL A 224 0.16 -1.56 -3.65
CA VAL A 224 -0.18 -0.60 -4.68
C VAL A 224 0.70 -0.94 -5.87
N ALA A 225 0.12 -1.47 -6.92
CA ALA A 225 0.78 -1.83 -8.17
C ALA A 225 0.52 -0.78 -9.24
N SER A 226 1.47 -0.61 -10.14
CA SER A 226 1.36 0.28 -11.29
C SER A 226 2.01 -0.37 -12.50
N ALA A 227 1.40 -0.18 -13.66
CA ALA A 227 1.96 -0.61 -14.93
C ALA A 227 1.59 0.39 -16.05
N THR A 228 2.50 0.55 -17.00
CA THR A 228 2.32 1.40 -18.16
C THR A 228 2.43 0.58 -19.46
N ARG A 229 1.41 0.65 -20.32
CA ARG A 229 1.43 0.06 -21.67
C ARG A 229 0.83 1.06 -22.65
N ASN A 230 1.46 1.21 -23.81
CA ASN A 230 1.01 2.11 -24.89
C ASN A 230 0.71 3.54 -24.39
N GLY A 231 1.54 4.06 -23.48
CA GLY A 231 1.38 5.40 -22.92
C GLY A 231 0.26 5.56 -21.87
N ARG A 232 -0.48 4.50 -21.55
CA ARG A 232 -1.49 4.52 -20.46
C ARG A 232 -0.98 3.83 -19.21
N ARG A 233 -1.14 4.50 -18.08
CA ARG A 233 -0.74 3.99 -16.78
C ARG A 233 -1.95 3.60 -15.97
N LEU A 234 -2.05 2.32 -15.61
CA LEU A 234 -3.05 1.80 -14.69
C LEU A 234 -2.44 1.53 -13.33
N MET A 235 -3.24 1.73 -12.29
CA MET A 235 -2.85 1.43 -10.92
C MET A 235 -3.87 0.52 -10.25
N ALA A 236 -3.39 -0.49 -9.52
CA ALA A 236 -4.21 -1.40 -8.74
C ALA A 236 -3.81 -1.35 -7.26
N VAL A 237 -4.78 -1.17 -6.39
CA VAL A 237 -4.63 -1.35 -4.93
C VAL A 237 -5.26 -2.68 -4.57
N VAL A 238 -4.50 -3.55 -3.92
CA VAL A 238 -4.96 -4.86 -3.43
C VAL A 238 -4.54 -4.99 -1.98
N LEU A 239 -5.51 -5.26 -1.11
CA LEU A 239 -5.30 -5.35 0.33
C LEU A 239 -5.73 -6.73 0.83
N GLY A 240 -5.06 -7.24 1.85
CA GLY A 240 -5.53 -8.36 2.64
C GLY A 240 -5.33 -9.75 2.07
N GLU A 241 -4.48 -9.94 1.11
CA GLU A 241 -4.24 -11.28 0.54
C GLU A 241 -3.51 -12.21 1.52
N PRO A 242 -3.79 -13.51 1.48
CA PRO A 242 -3.20 -14.48 2.40
C PRO A 242 -1.72 -14.75 2.14
N SER A 243 -1.24 -14.51 0.92
CA SER A 243 0.17 -14.70 0.54
C SER A 243 0.69 -13.60 -0.40
N GLY A 244 2.02 -13.47 -0.48
CA GLY A 244 2.65 -12.60 -1.45
C GLY A 244 2.41 -13.04 -2.90
N GLY A 245 2.22 -14.34 -3.13
CA GLY A 245 1.86 -14.92 -4.42
C GLY A 245 0.45 -14.50 -4.85
N ASP A 246 -0.54 -14.71 -3.99
CA ASP A 246 -1.95 -14.36 -4.26
C ASP A 246 -2.10 -12.86 -4.50
N ARG A 247 -1.44 -12.03 -3.70
CA ARG A 247 -1.38 -10.58 -3.88
C ARG A 247 -0.88 -10.19 -5.28
N ASN A 248 0.20 -10.83 -5.74
CA ASN A 248 0.75 -10.55 -7.07
C ASN A 248 -0.20 -11.03 -8.18
N ILE A 249 -0.80 -12.22 -8.03
CA ILE A 249 -1.75 -12.77 -9.00
C ILE A 249 -2.96 -11.85 -9.12
N ARG A 250 -3.56 -11.43 -7.98
CA ARG A 250 -4.74 -10.56 -8.01
C ARG A 250 -4.43 -9.20 -8.62
N ALA A 251 -3.30 -8.58 -8.25
CA ALA A 251 -2.89 -7.29 -8.83
C ALA A 251 -2.60 -7.39 -10.33
N ALA A 252 -1.91 -8.45 -10.77
CA ALA A 252 -1.68 -8.71 -12.20
C ALA A 252 -2.98 -8.92 -12.97
N SER A 253 -3.91 -9.70 -12.42
CA SER A 253 -5.22 -9.96 -13.04
C SER A 253 -6.05 -8.68 -13.19
N LEU A 254 -6.04 -7.80 -12.17
CA LEU A 254 -6.73 -6.51 -12.25
C LEU A 254 -6.09 -5.60 -13.32
N LEU A 255 -4.77 -5.48 -13.33
CA LEU A 255 -4.06 -4.66 -14.34
C LEU A 255 -4.30 -5.18 -15.74
N GLU A 256 -4.22 -6.51 -15.96
CA GLU A 256 -4.48 -7.13 -17.26
C GLU A 256 -5.92 -6.90 -17.70
N HIS A 257 -6.89 -7.13 -16.80
CA HIS A 257 -8.31 -6.81 -17.05
C HIS A 257 -8.48 -5.35 -17.48
N GLY A 258 -7.84 -4.41 -16.78
CA GLY A 258 -7.89 -2.99 -17.13
C GLY A 258 -7.36 -2.72 -18.53
N PHE A 259 -6.19 -3.23 -18.90
CA PHE A 259 -5.61 -3.04 -20.22
C PHE A 259 -6.47 -3.64 -21.34
N GLN A 260 -7.14 -4.77 -21.08
CA GLN A 260 -8.06 -5.39 -22.04
C GLN A 260 -9.38 -4.60 -22.20
N GLN A 261 -9.84 -3.91 -21.15
CA GLN A 261 -11.07 -3.13 -21.18
C GLN A 261 -10.87 -1.69 -21.68
N LEU A 262 -9.63 -1.25 -21.93
CA LEU A 262 -9.33 0.07 -22.48
C LEU A 262 -9.87 0.19 -23.90
N GLY A 263 -11.06 0.75 -24.06
CA GLY A 263 -11.71 0.94 -25.33
C GLY A 263 -12.77 2.05 -25.28
N TRP A 264 -13.55 2.21 -26.34
CA TRP A 264 -14.57 3.25 -26.47
C TRP A 264 -15.61 3.26 -25.33
N LYS A 265 -15.86 2.11 -24.67
CA LYS A 265 -16.76 2.01 -23.52
C LYS A 265 -16.31 2.86 -22.33
N GLN A 266 -15.00 3.08 -22.16
CA GLN A 266 -14.44 3.90 -21.08
C GLN A 266 -14.71 5.40 -21.28
N ILE A 267 -15.04 5.85 -22.50
CA ILE A 267 -15.35 7.25 -22.79
C ILE A 267 -16.60 7.69 -22.03
N PHE A 268 -17.53 6.77 -21.80
CA PHE A 268 -18.80 7.05 -21.10
C PHE A 268 -18.71 6.84 -19.57
N ASN A 269 -17.62 6.25 -19.06
CA ASN A 269 -17.42 6.12 -17.61
C ASN A 269 -16.95 7.46 -17.03
N GLN A 270 -17.80 8.10 -16.22
CA GLN A 270 -17.51 9.36 -15.56
C GLN A 270 -17.13 9.18 -14.07
N THR A 271 -17.11 7.95 -13.57
CA THR A 271 -16.86 7.65 -12.16
C THR A 271 -15.34 7.61 -11.90
N THR A 272 -14.90 8.45 -10.97
CA THR A 272 -13.50 8.55 -10.57
C THR A 272 -13.31 8.30 -9.08
N ILE A 273 -12.05 8.09 -8.67
CA ILE A 273 -11.69 7.98 -7.25
C ILE A 273 -12.06 9.25 -6.45
N ASP A 274 -12.24 10.37 -7.12
CA ASP A 274 -12.50 11.67 -6.50
C ASP A 274 -13.99 12.01 -6.44
N ASN A 275 -14.78 11.61 -7.45
CA ASN A 275 -16.20 12.03 -7.57
C ASN A 275 -17.21 10.98 -7.10
N LEU A 276 -16.83 9.71 -6.91
CA LEU A 276 -17.76 8.71 -6.39
C LEU A 276 -18.11 9.02 -4.94
N PRO A 277 -19.41 9.18 -4.60
CA PRO A 277 -19.83 9.45 -3.23
C PRO A 277 -19.29 8.43 -2.24
N LEU A 278 -18.92 8.91 -1.05
CA LEU A 278 -18.50 8.02 0.04
C LEU A 278 -19.74 7.28 0.58
N PRO A 279 -19.69 5.98 0.82
CA PRO A 279 -20.77 5.26 1.48
C PRO A 279 -20.95 5.78 2.91
N ALA A 280 -22.20 5.82 3.39
CA ALA A 280 -22.51 6.26 4.75
C ALA A 280 -21.90 5.34 5.80
N GLU A 281 -21.89 4.04 5.52
CA GLU A 281 -21.32 3.01 6.39
C GLU A 281 -20.16 2.32 5.69
N VAL A 282 -19.11 2.02 6.45
CA VAL A 282 -17.96 1.21 6.02
C VAL A 282 -17.57 0.26 7.13
N ARG A 283 -16.99 -0.85 6.74
CA ARG A 283 -16.40 -1.76 7.71
C ARG A 283 -15.08 -1.18 8.24
N GLY A 284 -14.90 -1.32 9.55
CA GLY A 284 -13.61 -1.05 10.19
C GLY A 284 -12.55 -2.07 9.78
N PRO A 285 -11.28 -1.82 10.14
CA PRO A 285 -10.21 -2.74 9.82
C PRO A 285 -10.44 -4.07 10.53
N ILE A 286 -10.35 -5.17 9.77
CA ILE A 286 -10.40 -6.52 10.30
C ILE A 286 -9.00 -7.13 10.30
N SER A 287 -8.69 -7.91 11.34
CA SER A 287 -7.45 -8.69 11.36
C SER A 287 -7.63 -9.96 10.57
N VAL A 288 -6.78 -10.18 9.59
CA VAL A 288 -6.70 -11.42 8.80
C VAL A 288 -5.62 -12.38 9.30
N ARG A 289 -5.11 -12.13 10.51
CA ARG A 289 -4.02 -12.93 11.11
C ARG A 289 -4.31 -14.44 11.10
N SER A 290 -5.55 -14.84 11.33
CA SER A 290 -5.95 -16.25 11.34
C SER A 290 -5.96 -16.90 9.95
N THR A 291 -5.99 -16.10 8.88
CA THR A 291 -6.01 -16.59 7.48
C THR A 291 -4.62 -16.56 6.84
N ILE A 292 -3.65 -15.90 7.47
CA ILE A 292 -2.28 -15.89 7.00
C ILE A 292 -1.68 -17.28 7.22
N GLN A 293 -1.21 -17.89 6.15
CA GLN A 293 -0.50 -19.16 6.24
C GLN A 293 0.78 -18.95 7.08
N SER A 294 0.89 -19.70 8.16
CA SER A 294 2.13 -19.73 8.96
C SER A 294 3.25 -20.28 8.09
N TRP A 295 4.31 -19.52 7.97
CA TRP A 295 5.56 -19.90 7.31
C TRP A 295 6.35 -20.86 8.17
#